data_cd1a8b16f00077b5ac2351cdd28c299b
#
_entry.id   cd1a8b16f00077b5ac2351cdd28c299b
#
_cell.length_a   1.000
_cell.length_b   1.000
_cell.length_c   1.000
_cell.angle_alpha   90.00
_cell.angle_beta   90.00
_cell.angle_gamma   90.00
#
_symmetry.space_group_name_H-M   'P 1'
#
loop_
_entity.id
_entity.type
_entity.pdbx_description
1 polymer ?
#
loop_
_entity_poly.entity_id
_entity_poly.type
_entity_poly.pdbx_seq_one_letter_code
_entity_poly.pdbx_strand_id
1 'polypeptide(L)'
;MKPSNDKARVTAPEAARVLCFVFAAVLVIQAIITLFCANFSVGVILNFVYAAFVCLCGVLLGKVGRVLRIIATAAVIAPLIFGCVLFACGAKDNADGSEKAIIVLGCGIDGERVSPKLARRLDKAAEYFAEHPDKPVIVSGGQGAQEDIPESTAMKRYLVSKGVPDDMIIEESKSTSTFENFEFSKHITDSLPGGDEIVFVTSRFHIYRASRYATGAGFKAHHIGAAVPFYEIPSNYLREILATVKFFNWEDIFPRNEAGG
;
A
#
# COMPACT_ATOMS: atom_id res chain seq x y z
N MET A 1 44.01 -24.98 -38.96
CA MET A 1 43.21 -23.81 -38.64
C MET A 1 42.23 -24.18 -37.52
N LYS A 2 42.46 -23.73 -36.28
CA LYS A 2 41.48 -23.89 -35.17
C LYS A 2 40.48 -22.75 -35.29
N PRO A 3 39.17 -23.01 -35.21
CA PRO A 3 38.18 -21.94 -35.13
C PRO A 3 38.36 -21.20 -33.82
N SER A 4 38.60 -19.89 -33.87
CA SER A 4 38.61 -19.01 -32.71
C SER A 4 37.18 -18.91 -32.17
N ASN A 5 36.96 -19.54 -31.05
CA ASN A 5 35.70 -19.46 -30.31
C ASN A 5 35.67 -18.15 -29.49
N ASP A 6 35.71 -17.02 -30.18
CA ASP A 6 35.57 -15.68 -29.60
C ASP A 6 34.08 -15.43 -29.35
N LYS A 7 33.53 -16.13 -28.34
CA LYS A 7 32.28 -15.70 -27.72
C LYS A 7 32.57 -14.34 -27.06
N ALA A 8 32.09 -13.26 -27.68
CA ALA A 8 32.19 -11.93 -27.13
C ALA A 8 31.72 -11.95 -25.66
N ARG A 9 32.66 -11.87 -24.71
CA ARG A 9 32.32 -11.76 -23.27
C ARG A 9 31.72 -10.39 -23.06
N VAL A 10 30.40 -10.36 -22.82
CA VAL A 10 29.69 -9.16 -22.42
C VAL A 10 30.40 -8.59 -21.19
N THR A 11 30.85 -7.35 -21.25
CA THR A 11 31.50 -6.69 -20.12
C THR A 11 30.49 -6.40 -19.01
N ALA A 12 30.92 -6.38 -17.73
CA ALA A 12 30.03 -6.10 -16.60
C ALA A 12 29.23 -4.79 -16.76
N PRO A 13 29.79 -3.67 -17.28
CA PRO A 13 29.00 -2.46 -17.53
C PRO A 13 27.97 -2.61 -18.68
N GLU A 14 28.24 -3.42 -19.69
CA GLU A 14 27.28 -3.70 -20.76
C GLU A 14 26.10 -4.53 -20.25
N ALA A 15 26.36 -5.56 -19.44
CA ALA A 15 25.33 -6.34 -18.81
C ALA A 15 24.44 -5.47 -17.90
N ALA A 16 25.01 -4.59 -17.09
CA ALA A 16 24.28 -3.67 -16.24
C ALA A 16 23.40 -2.70 -17.05
N ARG A 17 23.89 -2.20 -18.20
CA ARG A 17 23.08 -1.35 -19.10
C ARG A 17 21.88 -2.10 -19.67
N VAL A 18 22.09 -3.32 -20.15
CA VAL A 18 21.00 -4.15 -20.68
C VAL A 18 19.96 -4.41 -19.60
N LEU A 19 20.38 -4.74 -18.38
CA LEU A 19 19.46 -4.92 -17.24
C LEU A 19 18.64 -3.67 -16.94
N CYS A 20 19.24 -2.47 -16.96
CA CYS A 20 18.51 -1.22 -16.77
C CYS A 20 17.43 -1.03 -17.86
N PHE A 21 17.75 -1.27 -19.13
CA PHE A 21 16.78 -1.10 -20.21
C PHE A 21 15.66 -2.13 -20.15
N VAL A 22 15.96 -3.39 -19.86
CA VAL A 22 14.96 -4.45 -19.67
C VAL A 22 14.04 -4.10 -18.49
N PHE A 23 14.62 -3.70 -17.36
CA PHE A 23 13.83 -3.32 -16.19
C PHE A 23 12.96 -2.09 -16.46
N ALA A 24 13.49 -1.05 -17.11
CA ALA A 24 12.70 0.12 -17.50
C ALA A 24 11.54 -0.26 -18.44
N ALA A 25 11.78 -1.13 -19.42
CA ALA A 25 10.74 -1.61 -20.33
C ALA A 25 9.62 -2.37 -19.57
N VAL A 26 10.00 -3.23 -18.64
CA VAL A 26 9.03 -3.96 -17.79
C VAL A 26 8.18 -2.97 -16.97
N LEU A 27 8.78 -1.94 -16.38
CA LEU A 27 8.06 -0.91 -15.63
C LEU A 27 7.09 -0.12 -16.51
N VAL A 28 7.50 0.24 -17.75
CA VAL A 28 6.62 0.93 -18.71
C VAL A 28 5.44 0.06 -19.12
N ILE A 29 5.70 -1.19 -19.49
CA ILE A 29 4.64 -2.14 -19.86
C ILE A 29 3.64 -2.31 -18.71
N GLN A 30 4.14 -2.48 -17.49
CA GLN A 30 3.32 -2.62 -16.30
C GLN A 30 2.49 -1.35 -16.03
N ALA A 31 3.10 -0.15 -16.18
CA ALA A 31 2.38 1.12 -16.02
C ALA A 31 1.24 1.27 -17.04
N ILE A 32 1.48 0.87 -18.30
CA ILE A 32 0.47 0.85 -19.36
C ILE A 32 -0.67 -0.11 -19.01
N ILE A 33 -0.36 -1.34 -18.57
CA ILE A 33 -1.38 -2.31 -18.16
C ILE A 33 -2.22 -1.72 -17.00
N THR A 34 -1.57 -1.07 -16.03
CA THR A 34 -2.28 -0.43 -14.91
C THR A 34 -3.23 0.66 -15.39
N LEU A 35 -2.84 1.48 -16.38
CA LEU A 35 -3.70 2.52 -16.96
C LEU A 35 -4.98 1.96 -17.61
N PHE A 36 -4.89 0.77 -18.23
CA PHE A 36 -6.04 0.14 -18.86
C PHE A 36 -6.91 -0.69 -17.91
N CYS A 37 -6.34 -1.19 -16.81
CA CYS A 37 -7.01 -2.12 -15.90
C CYS A 37 -7.45 -1.50 -14.58
N ALA A 38 -6.96 -0.30 -14.25
CA ALA A 38 -7.26 0.39 -12.99
C ALA A 38 -7.44 1.89 -13.22
N ASN A 39 -7.98 2.58 -12.22
CA ASN A 39 -8.11 4.04 -12.25
C ASN A 39 -6.74 4.72 -12.27
N PHE A 40 -6.66 5.86 -12.99
CA PHE A 40 -5.46 6.67 -13.01
C PHE A 40 -5.07 7.12 -11.60
N SER A 41 -3.82 6.92 -11.23
CA SER A 41 -3.31 7.27 -9.90
C SER A 41 -1.91 7.89 -9.98
N VAL A 42 -1.56 8.65 -8.96
CA VAL A 42 -0.20 9.21 -8.79
C VAL A 42 0.86 8.11 -8.84
N GLY A 43 0.57 6.90 -8.37
CA GLY A 43 1.47 5.75 -8.44
C GLY A 43 1.85 5.36 -9.87
N VAL A 44 0.95 5.52 -10.83
CA VAL A 44 1.23 5.25 -12.25
C VAL A 44 2.21 6.29 -12.82
N ILE A 45 2.00 7.58 -12.48
CA ILE A 45 2.95 8.64 -12.87
C ILE A 45 4.34 8.34 -12.32
N LEU A 46 4.42 8.01 -11.02
CA LEU A 46 5.69 7.68 -10.36
C LEU A 46 6.39 6.49 -11.00
N ASN A 47 5.61 5.50 -11.47
CA ASN A 47 6.16 4.35 -12.17
C ASN A 47 6.81 4.75 -13.51
N PHE A 48 6.15 5.61 -14.31
CA PHE A 48 6.75 6.15 -15.53
C PHE A 48 8.01 7.00 -15.25
N VAL A 49 7.96 7.86 -14.24
CA VAL A 49 9.12 8.68 -13.83
C VAL A 49 10.29 7.80 -13.40
N TYR A 50 10.01 6.75 -12.61
CA TYR A 50 11.04 5.82 -12.18
C TYR A 50 11.59 5.00 -13.35
N ALA A 51 10.77 4.56 -14.28
CA ALA A 51 11.21 3.88 -15.49
C ALA A 51 12.13 4.76 -16.36
N ALA A 52 11.76 6.04 -16.55
CA ALA A 52 12.59 7.01 -17.27
C ALA A 52 13.93 7.26 -16.55
N PHE A 53 13.93 7.36 -15.23
CA PHE A 53 15.14 7.48 -14.43
C PHE A 53 16.06 6.26 -14.58
N VAL A 54 15.52 5.03 -14.49
CA VAL A 54 16.30 3.78 -14.69
C VAL A 54 16.88 3.71 -16.10
N CYS A 55 16.11 4.10 -17.13
CA CYS A 55 16.56 4.18 -18.51
C CYS A 55 17.74 5.17 -18.66
N LEU A 56 17.63 6.37 -18.08
CA LEU A 56 18.68 7.38 -18.07
C LEU A 56 19.95 6.85 -17.38
N CYS A 57 19.81 6.18 -16.24
CA CYS A 57 20.93 5.53 -15.57
C CYS A 57 21.62 4.52 -16.50
N GLY A 58 20.87 3.70 -17.23
CA GLY A 58 21.39 2.76 -18.22
C GLY A 58 22.21 3.46 -19.34
N VAL A 59 21.74 4.60 -19.84
CA VAL A 59 22.46 5.40 -20.86
C VAL A 59 23.76 5.97 -20.29
N LEU A 60 23.75 6.42 -19.04
CA LEU A 60 24.89 7.11 -18.40
C LEU A 60 25.95 6.16 -17.84
N LEU A 61 25.61 4.89 -17.52
CA LEU A 61 26.51 3.94 -16.85
C LEU A 61 27.88 3.76 -17.53
N GLY A 62 27.96 3.88 -18.88
CA GLY A 62 29.19 3.80 -19.62
C GLY A 62 29.94 5.13 -19.81
N LYS A 63 29.31 6.26 -19.46
CA LYS A 63 29.81 7.61 -19.79
C LYS A 63 30.27 8.39 -18.56
N VAL A 64 29.89 7.95 -17.36
CA VAL A 64 30.14 8.68 -16.11
C VAL A 64 31.25 8.02 -15.29
N GLY A 65 31.89 8.82 -14.42
CA GLY A 65 32.93 8.35 -13.51
C GLY A 65 32.41 7.35 -12.47
N ARG A 66 33.33 6.66 -11.78
CA ARG A 66 33.02 5.58 -10.82
C ARG A 66 32.04 6.02 -9.70
N VAL A 67 32.26 7.19 -9.13
CA VAL A 67 31.43 7.71 -8.03
C VAL A 67 29.98 7.91 -8.47
N LEU A 68 29.78 8.55 -9.62
CA LEU A 68 28.43 8.81 -10.13
C LEU A 68 27.72 7.51 -10.53
N ARG A 69 28.45 6.49 -11.00
CA ARG A 69 27.89 5.14 -11.23
C ARG A 69 27.38 4.51 -9.94
N ILE A 70 28.14 4.61 -8.84
CA ILE A 70 27.74 4.08 -7.53
C ILE A 70 26.47 4.78 -7.05
N ILE A 71 26.42 6.11 -7.13
CA ILE A 71 25.24 6.90 -6.73
C ILE A 71 24.01 6.50 -7.56
N ALA A 72 24.15 6.44 -8.89
CA ALA A 72 23.06 6.06 -9.78
C ALA A 72 22.54 4.63 -9.49
N THR A 73 23.45 3.68 -9.28
CA THR A 73 23.09 2.30 -8.92
C THR A 73 22.38 2.25 -7.56
N ALA A 74 22.87 2.96 -6.56
CA ALA A 74 22.25 3.05 -5.25
C ALA A 74 20.83 3.64 -5.36
N ALA A 75 20.63 4.70 -6.14
CA ALA A 75 19.33 5.32 -6.36
C ALA A 75 18.31 4.41 -7.08
N VAL A 76 18.77 3.48 -7.92
CA VAL A 76 17.91 2.44 -8.53
C VAL A 76 17.60 1.33 -7.52
N ILE A 77 18.56 0.92 -6.70
CA ILE A 77 18.42 -0.23 -5.81
C ILE A 77 17.65 0.14 -4.51
N ALA A 78 17.85 1.33 -3.97
CA ALA A 78 17.24 1.73 -2.68
C ALA A 78 15.71 1.62 -2.66
N PRO A 79 14.95 2.08 -3.68
CA PRO A 79 13.49 1.87 -3.70
C PRO A 79 13.09 0.39 -3.73
N LEU A 80 13.87 -0.47 -4.40
CA LEU A 80 13.61 -1.91 -4.45
C LEU A 80 13.80 -2.55 -3.08
N ILE A 81 14.90 -2.23 -2.39
CA ILE A 81 15.15 -2.72 -1.02
C ILE A 81 14.04 -2.25 -0.09
N PHE A 82 13.67 -0.96 -0.14
CA PHE A 82 12.61 -0.43 0.70
C PHE A 82 11.24 -1.07 0.38
N GLY A 83 10.94 -1.30 -0.90
CA GLY A 83 9.77 -2.07 -1.32
C GLY A 83 9.75 -3.49 -0.75
N CYS A 84 10.90 -4.18 -0.72
CA CYS A 84 11.03 -5.49 -0.07
C CYS A 84 10.77 -5.43 1.45
N VAL A 85 11.21 -4.36 2.13
CA VAL A 85 10.92 -4.15 3.56
C VAL A 85 9.42 -3.97 3.77
N LEU A 86 8.76 -3.10 3.00
CA LEU A 86 7.31 -2.92 3.08
C LEU A 86 6.55 -4.21 2.79
N PHE A 87 7.01 -4.99 1.80
CA PHE A 87 6.44 -6.29 1.50
C PHE A 87 6.59 -7.26 2.69
N ALA A 88 7.76 -7.32 3.30
CA ALA A 88 8.01 -8.19 4.46
C ALA A 88 7.12 -7.83 5.66
N CYS A 89 6.90 -6.52 5.90
CA CYS A 89 5.99 -6.06 6.96
C CYS A 89 4.54 -6.52 6.75
N GLY A 90 4.09 -6.62 5.49
CA GLY A 90 2.73 -7.07 5.17
C GLY A 90 2.61 -8.54 4.75
N ALA A 91 3.69 -9.32 4.84
CA ALA A 91 3.73 -10.69 4.32
C ALA A 91 2.94 -11.69 5.17
N LYS A 92 2.84 -11.44 6.48
CA LYS A 92 2.12 -12.30 7.43
C LYS A 92 1.07 -11.49 8.15
N ASP A 93 -0.12 -12.05 8.25
CA ASP A 93 -1.17 -11.56 9.11
C ASP A 93 -0.82 -11.93 10.56
N ASN A 94 -1.17 -11.08 11.52
CA ASN A 94 -0.90 -11.32 12.94
C ASN A 94 -2.16 -11.26 13.82
N ALA A 95 -3.35 -11.27 13.20
CA ALA A 95 -4.62 -11.42 13.90
C ALA A 95 -4.69 -12.80 14.57
N ASP A 96 -5.13 -12.86 15.82
CA ASP A 96 -5.16 -14.07 16.63
C ASP A 96 -6.53 -14.37 17.28
N GLY A 97 -7.54 -13.55 16.99
CA GLY A 97 -8.89 -13.70 17.51
C GLY A 97 -9.14 -13.01 18.86
N SER A 98 -8.11 -12.42 19.48
CA SER A 98 -8.27 -11.69 20.76
C SER A 98 -8.91 -10.31 20.59
N GLU A 99 -8.88 -9.76 19.39
CA GLU A 99 -9.35 -8.43 19.04
C GLU A 99 -10.86 -8.27 19.28
N LYS A 100 -11.29 -7.05 19.58
CA LYS A 100 -12.68 -6.72 19.92
C LYS A 100 -13.48 -6.07 18.79
N ALA A 101 -12.78 -5.58 17.77
CA ALA A 101 -13.40 -5.00 16.58
C ALA A 101 -12.53 -5.20 15.35
N ILE A 102 -13.17 -5.20 14.17
CA ILE A 102 -12.52 -5.26 12.86
C ILE A 102 -12.63 -3.86 12.24
N ILE A 103 -11.53 -3.23 11.85
CA ILE A 103 -11.53 -1.95 11.13
C ILE A 103 -11.08 -2.18 9.70
N VAL A 104 -11.92 -1.86 8.71
CA VAL A 104 -11.56 -1.96 7.29
C VAL A 104 -11.27 -0.57 6.75
N LEU A 105 -10.02 -0.37 6.28
CA LEU A 105 -9.60 0.93 5.73
C LEU A 105 -10.01 1.06 4.26
N GLY A 106 -10.66 2.17 3.92
CA GLY A 106 -10.98 2.55 2.54
C GLY A 106 -9.74 2.77 1.67
N CYS A 107 -9.91 2.73 0.36
CA CYS A 107 -8.84 3.01 -0.61
C CYS A 107 -9.35 3.46 -1.99
N GLY A 108 -10.53 4.02 -2.03
CA GLY A 108 -11.18 4.55 -3.22
C GLY A 108 -12.24 3.63 -3.82
N ILE A 109 -13.30 4.27 -4.28
CA ILE A 109 -14.40 3.66 -5.03
C ILE A 109 -14.47 4.28 -6.44
N ASP A 110 -15.27 3.70 -7.32
CA ASP A 110 -15.55 4.19 -8.67
C ASP A 110 -17.05 4.51 -8.77
N GLY A 111 -17.40 5.78 -8.68
CA GLY A 111 -18.78 6.21 -8.47
C GLY A 111 -19.31 5.64 -7.15
N GLU A 112 -20.20 4.64 -7.23
CA GLU A 112 -20.74 3.93 -6.06
C GLU A 112 -20.14 2.51 -5.88
N ARG A 113 -19.23 2.06 -6.76
CA ARG A 113 -18.74 0.69 -6.77
C ARG A 113 -17.38 0.58 -6.10
N VAL A 114 -17.20 -0.44 -5.27
CA VAL A 114 -15.90 -0.76 -4.68
C VAL A 114 -14.88 -1.08 -5.77
N SER A 115 -13.68 -0.49 -5.66
CA SER A 115 -12.57 -0.81 -6.56
C SER A 115 -12.09 -2.26 -6.37
N PRO A 116 -11.45 -2.92 -7.36
CA PRO A 116 -10.92 -4.28 -7.20
C PRO A 116 -9.97 -4.44 -6.01
N LYS A 117 -9.24 -3.39 -5.67
CA LYS A 117 -8.35 -3.34 -4.52
C LYS A 117 -9.13 -3.28 -3.19
N LEU A 118 -10.18 -2.46 -3.13
CA LEU A 118 -11.06 -2.36 -1.97
C LEU A 118 -11.85 -3.66 -1.76
N ALA A 119 -12.37 -4.26 -2.83
CA ALA A 119 -13.06 -5.53 -2.76
C ALA A 119 -12.22 -6.63 -2.08
N ARG A 120 -10.91 -6.70 -2.39
CA ARG A 120 -10.01 -7.68 -1.75
C ARG A 120 -9.81 -7.44 -0.25
N ARG A 121 -9.86 -6.19 0.21
CA ARG A 121 -9.84 -5.89 1.65
C ARG A 121 -11.14 -6.35 2.31
N LEU A 122 -12.26 -6.04 1.68
CA LEU A 122 -13.58 -6.42 2.17
C LEU A 122 -13.78 -7.94 2.19
N ASP A 123 -13.30 -8.66 1.17
CA ASP A 123 -13.30 -10.13 1.17
C ASP A 123 -12.50 -10.69 2.36
N LYS A 124 -11.31 -10.13 2.66
CA LYS A 124 -10.53 -10.51 3.83
C LYS A 124 -11.23 -10.20 5.16
N ALA A 125 -11.92 -9.08 5.23
CA ALA A 125 -12.71 -8.74 6.42
C ALA A 125 -13.91 -9.67 6.59
N ALA A 126 -14.60 -10.04 5.51
CA ALA A 126 -15.71 -11.00 5.54
C ALA A 126 -15.24 -12.40 5.92
N GLU A 127 -14.07 -12.85 5.39
CA GLU A 127 -13.44 -14.13 5.80
C GLU A 127 -13.17 -14.14 7.31
N TYR A 128 -12.55 -13.09 7.85
CA TYR A 128 -12.23 -13.01 9.27
C TYR A 128 -13.48 -12.88 10.14
N PHE A 129 -14.49 -12.12 9.70
CA PHE A 129 -15.78 -12.01 10.38
C PHE A 129 -16.49 -13.37 10.46
N ALA A 130 -16.42 -14.19 9.41
CA ALA A 130 -17.06 -15.51 9.41
C ALA A 130 -16.47 -16.46 10.49
N GLU A 131 -15.19 -16.26 10.82
CA GLU A 131 -14.52 -16.99 11.93
C GLU A 131 -14.79 -16.35 13.30
N HIS A 132 -15.13 -15.06 13.33
CA HIS A 132 -15.32 -14.25 14.55
C HIS A 132 -16.61 -13.39 14.46
N PRO A 133 -17.81 -13.98 14.40
CA PRO A 133 -19.05 -13.27 14.09
C PRO A 133 -19.58 -12.38 15.25
N ASP A 134 -18.94 -12.43 16.40
CA ASP A 134 -19.22 -11.60 17.57
C ASP A 134 -18.56 -10.21 17.51
N LYS A 135 -17.67 -9.96 16.54
CA LYS A 135 -16.90 -8.72 16.43
C LYS A 135 -17.57 -7.73 15.49
N PRO A 136 -17.87 -6.49 15.92
CA PRO A 136 -18.36 -5.45 15.02
C PRO A 136 -17.30 -5.10 13.95
N VAL A 137 -17.79 -4.78 12.76
CA VAL A 137 -16.97 -4.38 11.61
C VAL A 137 -17.14 -2.88 11.37
N ILE A 138 -16.11 -2.09 11.61
CA ILE A 138 -16.07 -0.67 11.32
C ILE A 138 -15.50 -0.49 9.91
N VAL A 139 -16.29 0.06 9.00
CA VAL A 139 -15.83 0.43 7.66
C VAL A 139 -15.52 1.92 7.65
N SER A 140 -14.25 2.27 7.48
CA SER A 140 -13.78 3.64 7.60
C SER A 140 -13.28 4.18 6.26
N GLY A 141 -13.94 5.25 5.79
CA GLY A 141 -13.62 5.95 4.56
C GLY A 141 -14.69 6.97 4.20
N GLY A 142 -14.27 8.24 4.09
CA GLY A 142 -15.15 9.34 3.67
C GLY A 142 -15.38 9.36 2.17
N GLN A 143 -15.85 10.49 1.65
CA GLN A 143 -16.13 10.68 0.25
C GLN A 143 -14.99 11.44 -0.45
N GLY A 144 -14.35 10.79 -1.42
CA GLY A 144 -13.35 11.42 -2.28
C GLY A 144 -13.96 12.32 -3.35
N ALA A 145 -13.14 13.19 -3.97
CA ALA A 145 -13.59 14.16 -4.95
C ALA A 145 -14.21 13.57 -6.24
N GLN A 146 -13.98 12.30 -6.52
CA GLN A 146 -14.50 11.57 -7.70
C GLN A 146 -15.50 10.47 -7.31
N GLU A 147 -16.05 10.55 -6.11
CA GLU A 147 -16.94 9.54 -5.55
C GLU A 147 -18.33 10.13 -5.35
N ASP A 148 -19.36 9.34 -5.67
CA ASP A 148 -20.75 9.79 -5.57
C ASP A 148 -21.32 9.62 -4.15
N ILE A 149 -20.72 8.70 -3.38
CA ILE A 149 -21.07 8.38 -1.99
C ILE A 149 -19.80 8.21 -1.15
N PRO A 150 -19.87 8.22 0.19
CA PRO A 150 -18.75 7.84 1.05
C PRO A 150 -18.27 6.41 0.76
N GLU A 151 -16.95 6.18 0.82
CA GLU A 151 -16.39 4.84 0.67
C GLU A 151 -17.01 3.84 1.66
N SER A 152 -17.21 4.26 2.93
CA SER A 152 -17.84 3.44 3.99
C SER A 152 -19.20 2.91 3.58
N THR A 153 -20.03 3.70 2.91
CA THR A 153 -21.35 3.28 2.44
C THR A 153 -21.25 2.19 1.36
N ALA A 154 -20.36 2.34 0.40
CA ALA A 154 -20.10 1.31 -0.60
C ALA A 154 -19.52 0.03 0.03
N MET A 155 -18.62 0.18 1.01
CA MET A 155 -18.01 -0.91 1.76
C MET A 155 -19.06 -1.71 2.54
N LYS A 156 -19.98 -1.02 3.22
CA LYS A 156 -21.09 -1.65 3.96
C LYS A 156 -21.98 -2.46 3.02
N ARG A 157 -22.43 -1.86 1.91
CA ARG A 157 -23.23 -2.57 0.89
C ARG A 157 -22.53 -3.83 0.40
N TYR A 158 -21.22 -3.77 0.18
CA TYR A 158 -20.44 -4.91 -0.25
C TYR A 158 -20.37 -6.02 0.81
N LEU A 159 -20.08 -5.69 2.07
CA LEU A 159 -20.00 -6.65 3.17
C LEU A 159 -21.35 -7.32 3.43
N VAL A 160 -22.47 -6.58 3.38
CA VAL A 160 -23.82 -7.14 3.47
C VAL A 160 -24.05 -8.16 2.34
N SER A 161 -23.60 -7.86 1.10
CA SER A 161 -23.69 -8.81 -0.01
C SER A 161 -22.82 -10.07 0.17
N LYS A 162 -21.84 -10.02 1.07
CA LYS A 162 -20.98 -11.16 1.46
C LYS A 162 -21.49 -11.91 2.70
N GLY A 163 -22.64 -11.50 3.24
CA GLY A 163 -23.29 -12.18 4.36
C GLY A 163 -22.93 -11.65 5.74
N VAL A 164 -22.22 -10.51 5.84
CA VAL A 164 -22.04 -9.83 7.13
C VAL A 164 -23.37 -9.13 7.50
N PRO A 165 -23.95 -9.38 8.69
CA PRO A 165 -25.19 -8.73 9.11
C PRO A 165 -25.07 -7.21 9.15
N ASP A 166 -26.11 -6.49 8.72
CA ASP A 166 -26.09 -5.03 8.62
C ASP A 166 -25.88 -4.33 9.97
N ASP A 167 -26.42 -4.90 11.03
CA ASP A 167 -26.31 -4.43 12.42
C ASP A 167 -24.91 -4.66 13.03
N MET A 168 -24.08 -5.51 12.41
CA MET A 168 -22.69 -5.70 12.78
C MET A 168 -21.75 -4.73 12.07
N ILE A 169 -22.22 -3.92 11.12
CA ILE A 169 -21.39 -3.01 10.33
C ILE A 169 -21.63 -1.56 10.73
N ILE A 170 -20.59 -0.91 11.24
CA ILE A 170 -20.61 0.50 11.65
C ILE A 170 -19.87 1.32 10.60
N GLU A 171 -20.51 2.36 10.06
CA GLU A 171 -19.93 3.26 9.07
C GLU A 171 -19.23 4.45 9.74
N GLU A 172 -17.96 4.66 9.38
CA GLU A 172 -17.23 5.89 9.61
C GLU A 172 -17.02 6.58 8.24
N SER A 173 -17.72 7.68 8.00
CA SER A 173 -17.86 8.33 6.69
C SER A 173 -17.21 9.71 6.58
N LYS A 174 -16.43 10.14 7.59
CA LYS A 174 -15.89 11.51 7.65
C LYS A 174 -14.40 11.58 7.34
N SER A 175 -13.68 10.48 7.48
CA SER A 175 -12.22 10.44 7.31
C SER A 175 -11.79 10.73 5.88
N THR A 176 -10.74 11.53 5.73
CA THR A 176 -10.11 11.90 4.45
C THR A 176 -8.65 11.41 4.35
N SER A 177 -8.16 10.80 5.40
CA SER A 177 -6.78 10.29 5.50
C SER A 177 -6.71 9.03 6.35
N THR A 178 -5.63 8.26 6.21
CA THR A 178 -5.41 7.05 7.04
C THR A 178 -5.29 7.40 8.53
N PHE A 179 -4.78 8.57 8.87
CA PHE A 179 -4.73 9.06 10.23
C PHE A 179 -6.14 9.23 10.79
N GLU A 180 -7.00 9.96 10.09
CA GLU A 180 -8.39 10.18 10.48
C GLU A 180 -9.21 8.89 10.49
N ASN A 181 -8.92 7.92 9.60
CA ASN A 181 -9.56 6.61 9.66
C ASN A 181 -9.41 5.98 11.06
N PHE A 182 -8.20 5.98 11.62
CA PHE A 182 -7.98 5.43 12.95
C PHE A 182 -8.49 6.34 14.05
N GLU A 183 -8.29 7.65 13.96
CA GLU A 183 -8.76 8.62 14.95
C GLU A 183 -10.28 8.55 15.11
N PHE A 184 -11.04 8.58 14.00
CA PHE A 184 -12.50 8.54 14.07
C PHE A 184 -13.04 7.14 14.41
N SER A 185 -12.36 6.08 13.95
CA SER A 185 -12.68 4.71 14.40
C SER A 185 -12.44 4.53 15.90
N LYS A 186 -11.43 5.22 16.49
CA LYS A 186 -11.15 5.17 17.92
C LYS A 186 -12.34 5.69 18.74
N HIS A 187 -12.96 6.79 18.32
CA HIS A 187 -14.17 7.29 18.99
C HIS A 187 -15.34 6.29 18.98
N ILE A 188 -15.43 5.45 17.93
CA ILE A 188 -16.44 4.39 17.85
C ILE A 188 -16.07 3.25 18.80
N THR A 189 -14.83 2.80 18.77
CA THR A 189 -14.38 1.65 19.59
C THR A 189 -14.28 1.99 21.07
N ASP A 190 -14.11 3.24 21.46
CA ASP A 190 -14.11 3.68 22.87
C ASP A 190 -15.41 3.34 23.61
N SER A 191 -16.50 3.18 22.87
CA SER A 191 -17.78 2.73 23.43
C SER A 191 -17.87 1.20 23.60
N LEU A 192 -16.91 0.44 23.06
CA LEU A 192 -16.88 -1.02 23.10
C LEU A 192 -15.98 -1.51 24.24
N PRO A 193 -16.38 -2.53 25.02
CA PRO A 193 -15.52 -3.13 26.03
C PRO A 193 -14.25 -3.70 25.42
N GLY A 194 -13.07 -3.18 25.83
CA GLY A 194 -11.77 -3.58 25.27
C GLY A 194 -11.51 -3.08 23.84
N GLY A 195 -12.19 -2.00 23.42
CA GLY A 195 -12.13 -1.44 22.07
C GLY A 195 -10.77 -0.90 21.64
N ASP A 196 -9.75 -0.94 22.49
CA ASP A 196 -8.35 -0.66 22.11
C ASP A 196 -7.71 -1.80 21.35
N GLU A 197 -8.19 -3.02 21.51
CA GLU A 197 -7.65 -4.23 20.84
C GLU A 197 -8.43 -4.46 19.55
N ILE A 198 -7.79 -4.16 18.43
CA ILE A 198 -8.42 -4.23 17.11
C ILE A 198 -7.61 -5.07 16.12
N VAL A 199 -8.29 -5.60 15.12
CA VAL A 199 -7.67 -5.98 13.86
C VAL A 199 -8.05 -4.99 12.77
N PHE A 200 -7.06 -4.46 12.05
CA PHE A 200 -7.37 -3.66 10.87
C PHE A 200 -7.04 -4.41 9.58
N VAL A 201 -7.89 -4.22 8.58
CA VAL A 201 -7.73 -4.82 7.26
C VAL A 201 -7.34 -3.74 6.26
N THR A 202 -6.20 -3.95 5.59
CA THR A 202 -5.73 -3.05 4.54
C THR A 202 -4.90 -3.81 3.50
N SER A 203 -4.40 -3.12 2.47
CA SER A 203 -3.52 -3.76 1.48
C SER A 203 -2.13 -4.01 2.06
N ARG A 204 -1.48 -5.13 1.68
CA ARG A 204 -0.16 -5.56 2.21
C ARG A 204 0.90 -4.47 2.17
N PHE A 205 0.99 -3.71 1.08
CA PHE A 205 1.98 -2.64 0.95
C PHE A 205 1.79 -1.51 1.98
N HIS A 206 0.56 -1.34 2.51
CA HIS A 206 0.17 -0.25 3.39
C HIS A 206 0.29 -0.61 4.89
N ILE A 207 0.49 -1.88 5.24
CA ILE A 207 0.50 -2.37 6.63
C ILE A 207 1.46 -1.58 7.51
N TYR A 208 2.70 -1.35 7.06
CA TYR A 208 3.70 -0.65 7.85
C TYR A 208 3.22 0.73 8.33
N ARG A 209 2.76 1.59 7.42
CA ARG A 209 2.32 2.94 7.75
C ARG A 209 0.98 2.94 8.50
N ALA A 210 0.05 2.04 8.13
CA ALA A 210 -1.21 1.88 8.83
C ALA A 210 -1.01 1.44 10.30
N SER A 211 -0.10 0.50 10.57
CA SER A 211 0.25 0.09 11.94
C SER A 211 0.78 1.26 12.78
N ARG A 212 1.60 2.14 12.18
CA ARG A 212 2.11 3.35 12.88
C ARG A 212 0.97 4.31 13.24
N TYR A 213 0.02 4.52 12.33
CA TYR A 213 -1.16 5.35 12.62
C TYR A 213 -2.08 4.72 13.66
N ALA A 214 -2.31 3.41 13.59
CA ALA A 214 -3.11 2.70 14.58
C ALA A 214 -2.52 2.84 16.00
N THR A 215 -1.20 2.60 16.13
CA THR A 215 -0.49 2.79 17.41
C THR A 215 -0.55 4.23 17.87
N GLY A 216 -0.38 5.20 16.96
CA GLY A 216 -0.47 6.64 17.30
C GLY A 216 -1.87 7.08 17.72
N ALA A 217 -2.93 6.39 17.29
CA ALA A 217 -4.30 6.59 17.76
C ALA A 217 -4.61 5.85 19.07
N GLY A 218 -3.64 5.13 19.66
CA GLY A 218 -3.78 4.43 20.94
C GLY A 218 -4.30 3.00 20.83
N PHE A 219 -4.31 2.39 19.62
CA PHE A 219 -4.71 1.01 19.46
C PHE A 219 -3.59 0.01 19.72
N LYS A 220 -3.95 -1.12 20.32
CA LYS A 220 -3.22 -2.38 20.24
C LYS A 220 -3.72 -3.11 18.99
N ALA A 221 -3.05 -2.90 17.88
CA ALA A 221 -3.57 -3.25 16.57
C ALA A 221 -2.88 -4.49 15.99
N HIS A 222 -3.68 -5.50 15.67
CA HIS A 222 -3.34 -6.57 14.77
C HIS A 222 -3.72 -6.20 13.33
N HIS A 223 -3.22 -6.92 12.35
CA HIS A 223 -3.49 -6.60 10.95
C HIS A 223 -3.73 -7.84 10.07
N ILE A 224 -4.53 -7.62 9.04
CA ILE A 224 -4.74 -8.55 7.93
C ILE A 224 -4.44 -7.82 6.63
N GLY A 225 -3.52 -8.38 5.83
CA GLY A 225 -3.03 -7.80 4.58
C GLY A 225 -3.71 -8.36 3.34
N ALA A 226 -4.57 -7.59 2.69
CA ALA A 226 -5.14 -7.96 1.40
C ALA A 226 -4.10 -7.83 0.27
N ALA A 227 -4.03 -8.82 -0.62
CA ALA A 227 -3.22 -8.74 -1.83
C ALA A 227 -3.81 -7.72 -2.81
N VAL A 228 -2.96 -7.04 -3.56
CA VAL A 228 -3.40 -6.18 -4.67
C VAL A 228 -3.28 -6.91 -6.00
N PRO A 229 -4.01 -6.48 -7.05
CA PRO A 229 -3.78 -6.99 -8.38
C PRO A 229 -2.30 -6.85 -8.78
N PHE A 230 -1.74 -7.88 -9.45
CA PHE A 230 -0.31 -7.93 -9.76
C PHE A 230 0.15 -6.73 -10.60
N TYR A 231 -0.71 -6.23 -11.48
CA TYR A 231 -0.44 -5.07 -12.32
C TYR A 231 -0.42 -3.74 -11.56
N GLU A 232 -0.89 -3.70 -10.32
CA GLU A 232 -0.83 -2.50 -9.46
C GLU A 232 0.38 -2.51 -8.51
N ILE A 233 1.12 -3.63 -8.38
CA ILE A 233 2.19 -3.77 -7.37
C ILE A 233 3.23 -2.64 -7.47
N PRO A 234 3.94 -2.40 -8.59
CA PRO A 234 4.97 -1.37 -8.66
C PRO A 234 4.44 0.02 -8.35
N SER A 235 3.28 0.39 -8.93
CA SER A 235 2.67 1.70 -8.73
C SER A 235 2.27 1.96 -7.28
N ASN A 236 1.70 0.95 -6.60
CA ASN A 236 1.32 1.07 -5.20
C ASN A 236 2.54 1.12 -4.28
N TYR A 237 3.57 0.29 -4.52
CA TYR A 237 4.77 0.31 -3.69
C TYR A 237 5.58 1.60 -3.86
N LEU A 238 5.75 2.12 -5.09
CA LEU A 238 6.42 3.40 -5.31
C LEU A 238 5.70 4.55 -4.60
N ARG A 239 4.37 4.59 -4.68
CA ARG A 239 3.56 5.57 -3.96
C ARG A 239 3.72 5.43 -2.44
N GLU A 240 3.70 4.20 -1.94
CA GLU A 240 3.82 3.94 -0.50
C GLU A 240 5.20 4.25 0.04
N ILE A 241 6.28 4.01 -0.70
CA ILE A 241 7.64 4.43 -0.37
C ILE A 241 7.67 5.95 -0.13
N LEU A 242 7.15 6.74 -1.08
CA LEU A 242 7.12 8.20 -0.94
C LEU A 242 6.22 8.66 0.21
N ALA A 243 5.06 8.01 0.39
CA ALA A 243 4.15 8.32 1.49
C ALA A 243 4.79 8.01 2.85
N THR A 244 5.57 6.94 2.94
CA THR A 244 6.28 6.56 4.17
C THR A 244 7.43 7.52 4.46
N VAL A 245 8.20 7.93 3.45
CA VAL A 245 9.24 8.96 3.62
C VAL A 245 8.63 10.28 4.09
N LYS A 246 7.52 10.71 3.50
CA LYS A 246 6.79 11.91 3.95
C LYS A 246 6.28 11.76 5.38
N PHE A 247 5.82 10.58 5.76
CA PHE A 247 5.34 10.29 7.11
C PHE A 247 6.45 10.48 8.16
N PHE A 248 7.66 9.94 7.94
CA PHE A 248 8.80 10.13 8.84
C PHE A 248 9.19 11.62 8.96
N ASN A 249 9.32 12.32 7.84
CA ASN A 249 9.65 13.75 7.87
C ASN A 249 8.61 14.58 8.63
N TRP A 250 7.34 14.18 8.57
CA TRP A 250 6.27 14.88 9.29
C TRP A 250 6.34 14.64 10.81
N GLU A 251 6.58 13.41 11.26
CA GLU A 251 6.72 13.10 12.69
C GLU A 251 7.99 13.74 13.31
N ASP A 252 9.08 13.81 12.54
CA ASP A 252 10.33 14.46 12.97
C ASP A 252 10.19 16.00 13.04
N ILE A 253 9.42 16.61 12.15
CA ILE A 253 9.20 18.06 12.08
C ILE A 253 8.12 18.51 13.07
N PHE A 254 7.10 17.70 13.26
CA PHE A 254 5.99 17.95 14.19
C PHE A 254 5.87 16.79 15.18
N PRO A 255 6.79 16.67 16.16
CA PRO A 255 6.64 15.70 17.22
C PRO A 255 5.28 15.93 17.88
N ARG A 256 4.44 14.90 17.94
CA ARG A 256 3.19 14.99 18.70
C ARG A 256 3.62 15.28 20.13
N ASN A 257 3.28 16.44 20.64
CA ASN A 257 3.42 16.73 22.06
C ASN A 257 2.61 15.65 22.78
N GLU A 258 3.30 14.74 23.43
CA GLU A 258 2.74 13.98 24.53
C GLU A 258 2.48 14.99 25.66
N ALA A 259 1.47 15.83 25.46
CA ALA A 259 1.05 16.84 26.39
C ALA A 259 -0.19 16.34 27.09
N GLY A 260 0.00 15.95 28.28
CA GLY A 260 -1.03 15.96 29.30
C GLY A 260 -1.28 14.59 29.92
N GLY A 261 -0.43 14.27 30.91
CA GLY A 261 -0.82 13.40 32.01
C GLY A 261 -1.96 14.00 32.81
#